data_f5dd6fdf6e8e8a81b7757d404f4001df
#
_entry.id   f5dd6fdf6e8e8a81b7757d404f4001df
#
_cell.length_a   1.000
_cell.length_b   1.000
_cell.length_c   1.000
_cell.angle_alpha   90.00
_cell.angle_beta   90.00
_cell.angle_gamma   90.00
#
_symmetry.space_group_name_H-M   'P 1'
#
loop_
_entity.id
_entity.type
_entity.pdbx_description
1 polymer ?
#
loop_
_entity_poly.entity_id
_entity_poly.type
_entity_poly.pdbx_seq_one_letter_code
_entity_poly.pdbx_strand_id
1 'polypeptide(L)'
;RDLMDRSPDDPELLKAREETHTGGKVAEILSHMHPEGYWGEPGAGYLKKYFSIVWSLITLGQLGADADGDPRIRLACNYYLSHAMTENGQISASGSPSATVDCMQGKMCAAFLDLQFHDDRLEKCFDWLARSVTGEGVAPMGTKDTSMRYYSGKIGPDFQCGANNKLACAWGAVKVMLAF
;
A
#
# COMPACT_ATOMS: atom_id res chain seq x y z
N ARG A 1 -10.52 2.64 13.50
CA ARG A 1 -11.63 1.69 13.59
C ARG A 1 -12.09 1.62 15.01
N ASP A 2 -13.37 1.76 15.16
CA ASP A 2 -14.00 2.04 16.44
C ASP A 2 -14.07 0.79 17.32
N LEU A 3 -12.97 0.48 17.98
CA LEU A 3 -12.92 -0.57 19.01
C LEU A 3 -13.62 -0.13 20.31
N MET A 4 -14.01 1.13 20.41
CA MET A 4 -14.58 1.72 21.62
C MET A 4 -16.07 2.07 21.48
N ASP A 5 -16.67 1.77 20.33
CA ASP A 5 -18.10 2.03 20.04
C ASP A 5 -18.52 3.50 20.31
N ARG A 6 -17.61 4.44 20.00
CA ARG A 6 -17.84 5.88 20.18
C ARG A 6 -18.41 6.51 18.90
N SER A 7 -19.21 7.54 19.08
CA SER A 7 -19.66 8.37 17.95
C SER A 7 -18.47 8.98 17.21
N PRO A 8 -18.50 9.06 15.87
CA PRO A 8 -17.49 9.81 15.10
C PRO A 8 -17.31 11.25 15.55
N ASP A 9 -18.34 11.86 16.10
CA ASP A 9 -18.37 13.24 16.61
C ASP A 9 -18.02 13.37 18.11
N ASP A 10 -17.57 12.27 18.75
CA ASP A 10 -17.16 12.31 20.15
C ASP A 10 -16.01 13.30 20.34
N PRO A 11 -16.12 14.30 21.23
CA PRO A 11 -15.11 15.34 21.40
C PRO A 11 -13.73 14.81 21.81
N GLU A 12 -13.69 13.71 22.60
CA GLU A 12 -12.42 13.10 22.99
C GLU A 12 -11.76 12.40 21.80
N LEU A 13 -12.58 11.75 20.94
CA LEU A 13 -12.09 11.12 19.73
C LEU A 13 -11.55 12.15 18.74
N LEU A 14 -12.27 13.27 18.52
CA LEU A 14 -11.81 14.35 17.65
C LEU A 14 -10.51 14.96 18.17
N LYS A 15 -10.42 15.23 19.47
CA LYS A 15 -9.20 15.71 20.09
C LYS A 15 -8.03 14.74 19.92
N ALA A 16 -8.25 13.44 20.14
CA ALA A 16 -7.23 12.43 19.96
C ALA A 16 -6.72 12.36 18.50
N ARG A 17 -7.62 12.55 17.52
CA ARG A 17 -7.25 12.62 16.10
C ARG A 17 -6.38 13.83 15.80
N GLU A 18 -6.72 15.00 16.31
CA GLU A 18 -5.91 16.22 16.16
C GLU A 18 -4.52 16.04 16.78
N GLU A 19 -4.43 15.41 17.95
CA GLU A 19 -3.18 15.18 18.66
C GLU A 19 -2.32 14.08 18.02
N THR A 20 -2.90 13.19 17.21
CA THR A 20 -2.21 12.02 16.59
C THR A 20 -0.97 12.44 15.80
N HIS A 21 -1.05 13.54 15.03
CA HIS A 21 0.03 13.99 14.15
C HIS A 21 1.09 14.85 14.84
N THR A 22 0.79 15.37 16.02
CA THR A 22 1.67 16.31 16.74
C THR A 22 2.43 15.66 17.90
N GLY A 23 2.06 14.44 18.27
CA GLY A 23 2.65 13.73 19.40
C GLY A 23 2.90 12.24 19.14
N GLY A 24 3.52 11.58 20.11
CA GLY A 24 3.70 10.13 20.13
C GLY A 24 4.48 9.55 18.96
N LYS A 25 4.13 8.32 18.58
CA LYS A 25 4.85 7.56 17.55
C LYS A 25 4.64 8.09 16.13
N VAL A 26 3.49 8.66 15.84
CA VAL A 26 3.23 9.27 14.52
C VAL A 26 4.17 10.45 14.29
N ALA A 27 4.24 11.39 15.25
CA ALA A 27 5.15 12.54 15.16
C ALA A 27 6.62 12.10 15.08
N GLU A 28 7.02 11.07 15.83
CA GLU A 28 8.36 10.50 15.77
C GLU A 28 8.69 9.96 14.38
N ILE A 29 7.81 9.15 13.78
CA ILE A 29 8.00 8.62 12.43
C ILE A 29 8.09 9.76 11.41
N LEU A 30 7.19 10.73 11.49
CA LEU A 30 7.16 11.88 10.57
C LEU A 30 8.40 12.78 10.72
N SER A 31 9.02 12.86 11.90
CA SER A 31 10.24 13.64 12.11
C SER A 31 11.47 13.08 11.38
N HIS A 32 11.45 11.80 11.03
CA HIS A 32 12.51 11.13 10.27
C HIS A 32 12.26 11.11 8.76
N MET A 33 11.17 11.71 8.29
CA MET A 33 10.85 11.75 6.86
C MET A 33 11.78 12.72 6.12
N HIS A 34 12.28 12.30 4.96
CA HIS A 34 12.99 13.18 4.05
C HIS A 34 12.04 14.26 3.50
N PRO A 35 12.51 15.50 3.25
CA PRO A 35 11.65 16.57 2.71
C PRO A 35 10.93 16.23 1.40
N GLU A 36 11.43 15.30 0.62
CA GLU A 36 10.79 14.81 -0.60
C GLU A 36 9.68 13.76 -0.36
N GLY A 37 9.44 13.33 0.88
CA GLY A 37 8.33 12.44 1.22
C GLY A 37 8.68 10.96 1.31
N TYR A 38 9.91 10.60 1.63
CA TYR A 38 10.30 9.20 1.83
C TYR A 38 11.10 8.98 3.12
N TRP A 39 11.30 7.72 3.50
CA TRP A 39 12.18 7.27 4.57
C TRP A 39 13.20 6.29 4.01
N GLY A 40 14.41 6.34 4.54
CA GLY A 40 15.52 5.49 4.12
C GLY A 40 16.11 5.94 2.78
N GLU A 41 16.09 5.07 1.78
CA GLU A 41 16.62 5.37 0.44
C GLU A 41 15.50 5.84 -0.50
N PRO A 42 15.78 6.71 -1.48
CA PRO A 42 14.80 7.14 -2.47
C PRO A 42 14.34 5.98 -3.36
N GLY A 43 13.14 6.11 -3.95
CA GLY A 43 12.54 5.14 -4.86
C GLY A 43 11.36 4.37 -4.27
N ALA A 44 11.07 3.16 -4.80
CA ALA A 44 9.92 2.35 -4.43
C ALA A 44 9.93 1.81 -2.98
N GLY A 45 11.05 1.88 -2.31
CA GLY A 45 11.19 1.76 -0.85
C GLY A 45 10.77 0.46 -0.20
N TYR A 46 10.87 -0.68 -0.89
CA TYR A 46 10.58 -1.99 -0.28
C TYR A 46 11.77 -2.58 0.51
N LEU A 47 12.98 -2.34 0.02
CA LEU A 47 14.20 -2.83 0.68
C LEU A 47 14.49 -2.02 1.95
N LYS A 48 15.35 -2.56 2.83
CA LYS A 48 15.54 -2.09 4.20
C LYS A 48 14.23 -2.15 5.00
N LYS A 49 13.70 -3.38 5.10
CA LYS A 49 12.47 -3.68 5.84
C LYS A 49 12.43 -2.93 7.17
N TYR A 50 11.27 -2.36 7.47
CA TYR A 50 10.90 -1.60 8.66
C TYR A 50 11.43 -0.15 8.74
N PHE A 51 12.30 0.30 7.83
CA PHE A 51 12.90 1.64 7.84
C PHE A 51 12.63 2.47 6.59
N SER A 52 11.94 1.91 5.60
CA SER A 52 11.66 2.58 4.33
C SER A 52 10.20 2.99 4.20
N ILE A 53 9.88 3.76 3.17
CA ILE A 53 8.57 4.38 2.95
C ILE A 53 7.40 3.38 3.02
N VAL A 54 7.55 2.17 2.48
CA VAL A 54 6.51 1.12 2.54
C VAL A 54 6.10 0.84 3.98
N TRP A 55 7.06 0.64 4.85
CA TRP A 55 6.81 0.27 6.25
C TRP A 55 6.34 1.45 7.09
N SER A 56 6.86 2.64 6.78
CA SER A 56 6.42 3.89 7.44
C SER A 56 4.96 4.18 7.12
N LEU A 57 4.53 4.12 5.85
CA LEU A 57 3.13 4.33 5.47
C LEU A 57 2.20 3.28 6.11
N ILE A 58 2.58 2.01 6.08
CA ILE A 58 1.80 0.94 6.75
C ILE A 58 1.65 1.22 8.24
N THR A 59 2.74 1.59 8.91
CA THR A 59 2.73 1.84 10.35
C THR A 59 1.93 3.09 10.70
N LEU A 60 2.07 4.17 9.93
CA LEU A 60 1.31 5.39 10.11
C LEU A 60 -0.20 5.14 9.99
N GLY A 61 -0.66 4.41 8.95
CA GLY A 61 -2.06 4.02 8.82
C GLY A 61 -2.57 3.19 10.00
N GLN A 62 -1.78 2.23 10.46
CA GLN A 62 -2.13 1.40 11.64
C GLN A 62 -2.18 2.19 12.95
N LEU A 63 -1.45 3.29 13.05
CA LEU A 63 -1.46 4.21 14.19
C LEU A 63 -2.57 5.27 14.10
N GLY A 64 -3.37 5.26 13.05
CA GLY A 64 -4.50 6.18 12.87
C GLY A 64 -4.12 7.55 12.32
N ALA A 65 -2.93 7.68 11.73
CA ALA A 65 -2.58 8.88 10.98
C ALA A 65 -3.40 8.97 9.69
N ASP A 66 -3.67 10.18 9.23
CA ASP A 66 -4.42 10.41 7.99
C ASP A 66 -3.80 11.52 7.13
N ALA A 67 -4.09 11.46 5.84
CA ALA A 67 -3.51 12.36 4.84
C ALA A 67 -4.15 13.75 4.81
N ASP A 68 -5.29 13.94 5.44
CA ASP A 68 -5.95 15.22 5.55
C ASP A 68 -5.49 15.97 6.82
N GLY A 69 -5.16 15.23 7.87
CA GLY A 69 -4.63 15.77 9.11
C GLY A 69 -3.16 16.22 9.02
N ASP A 70 -2.36 15.63 8.13
CA ASP A 70 -0.96 16.02 7.96
C ASP A 70 -0.51 15.97 6.48
N PRO A 71 -0.12 17.12 5.89
CA PRO A 71 0.30 17.19 4.48
C PRO A 71 1.55 16.36 4.16
N ARG A 72 2.37 16.04 5.16
CA ARG A 72 3.55 15.17 4.98
C ARG A 72 3.14 13.74 4.61
N ILE A 73 2.03 13.26 5.14
CA ILE A 73 1.49 11.93 4.81
C ILE A 73 1.03 11.92 3.36
N ARG A 74 0.30 12.93 2.93
CA ARG A 74 -0.13 13.09 1.53
C ARG A 74 1.08 13.17 0.58
N LEU A 75 2.11 13.92 0.95
CA LEU A 75 3.37 13.99 0.20
C LEU A 75 4.00 12.60 0.06
N ALA A 76 4.10 11.85 1.15
CA ALA A 76 4.69 10.51 1.14
C ALA A 76 3.88 9.50 0.31
N CYS A 77 2.54 9.53 0.38
CA CYS A 77 1.68 8.70 -0.45
C CYS A 77 1.87 8.99 -1.94
N ASN A 78 1.92 10.28 -2.32
CA ASN A 78 2.17 10.71 -3.68
C ASN A 78 3.57 10.29 -4.17
N TYR A 79 4.59 10.50 -3.35
CA TYR A 79 5.95 10.07 -3.65
C TYR A 79 5.99 8.57 -3.92
N TYR A 80 5.39 7.77 -3.03
CA TYR A 80 5.38 6.33 -3.16
C TYR A 80 4.69 5.85 -4.44
N LEU A 81 3.49 6.35 -4.74
CA LEU A 81 2.78 5.98 -5.97
C LEU A 81 3.58 6.35 -7.22
N SER A 82 4.26 7.50 -7.22
CA SER A 82 5.07 7.94 -8.36
C SER A 82 6.29 7.07 -8.62
N HIS A 83 6.80 6.35 -7.61
CA HIS A 83 8.01 5.53 -7.73
C HIS A 83 7.74 4.02 -7.74
N ALA A 84 6.63 3.58 -7.16
CA ALA A 84 6.32 2.17 -7.00
C ALA A 84 5.22 1.68 -7.94
N MET A 85 4.30 2.54 -8.36
CA MET A 85 3.20 2.15 -9.23
C MET A 85 3.64 2.03 -10.67
N THR A 86 3.28 0.95 -11.32
CA THR A 86 3.49 0.75 -12.75
C THR A 86 2.28 1.28 -13.55
N GLU A 87 2.44 1.35 -14.87
CA GLU A 87 1.38 1.81 -15.79
C GLU A 87 0.08 0.99 -15.67
N ASN A 88 0.19 -0.30 -15.36
CA ASN A 88 -0.94 -1.22 -15.20
C ASN A 88 -1.54 -1.22 -13.78
N GLY A 89 -1.15 -0.32 -12.90
CA GLY A 89 -1.65 -0.26 -11.51
C GLY A 89 -0.97 -1.21 -10.53
N GLN A 90 0.07 -1.93 -10.94
CA GLN A 90 0.84 -2.79 -10.04
C GLN A 90 1.70 -1.93 -9.12
N ILE A 91 1.71 -2.27 -7.84
CA ILE A 91 2.67 -1.74 -6.88
C ILE A 91 3.89 -2.66 -6.86
N SER A 92 5.03 -2.12 -7.23
CA SER A 92 6.27 -2.85 -7.41
C SER A 92 7.30 -2.51 -6.35
N ALA A 93 8.05 -3.50 -5.91
CA ALA A 93 9.14 -3.33 -4.96
C ALA A 93 10.32 -2.50 -5.49
N SER A 94 10.44 -2.34 -6.81
CA SER A 94 11.53 -1.60 -7.48
C SER A 94 11.05 -0.61 -8.55
N GLY A 95 9.74 -0.40 -8.70
CA GLY A 95 9.14 0.35 -9.80
C GLY A 95 9.04 -0.44 -11.12
N SER A 96 9.64 -1.63 -11.21
CA SER A 96 9.56 -2.51 -12.38
C SER A 96 8.41 -3.52 -12.27
N PRO A 97 7.63 -3.78 -13.34
CA PRO A 97 6.55 -4.78 -13.32
C PRO A 97 6.98 -6.17 -12.85
N SER A 98 8.22 -6.56 -13.13
CA SER A 98 8.77 -7.86 -12.71
C SER A 98 8.94 -8.02 -11.20
N ALA A 99 8.99 -6.92 -10.46
CA ALA A 99 9.16 -6.92 -9.00
C ALA A 99 7.83 -6.75 -8.24
N THR A 100 6.70 -7.05 -8.86
CA THR A 100 5.38 -7.04 -8.20
C THR A 100 5.27 -8.17 -7.19
N VAL A 101 4.75 -7.85 -6.01
CA VAL A 101 4.55 -8.79 -4.90
C VAL A 101 3.11 -8.64 -4.38
N ASP A 102 2.29 -9.68 -4.53
CA ASP A 102 0.86 -9.64 -4.26
C ASP A 102 0.52 -9.21 -2.82
N CYS A 103 1.25 -9.74 -1.84
CA CYS A 103 1.05 -9.37 -0.45
C CYS A 103 1.43 -7.91 -0.16
N MET A 104 2.37 -7.33 -0.90
CA MET A 104 2.71 -5.91 -0.80
C MET A 104 1.63 -5.05 -1.46
N GLN A 105 1.15 -5.45 -2.63
CA GLN A 105 0.04 -4.78 -3.33
C GLN A 105 -1.17 -4.63 -2.39
N GLY A 106 -1.68 -5.74 -1.85
CA GLY A 106 -2.81 -5.70 -0.93
C GLY A 106 -2.54 -4.89 0.34
N LYS A 107 -1.34 -5.03 0.91
CA LYS A 107 -0.97 -4.30 2.12
C LYS A 107 -0.88 -2.79 1.90
N MET A 108 -0.38 -2.35 0.76
CA MET A 108 -0.29 -0.93 0.44
C MET A 108 -1.66 -0.34 0.09
N CYS A 109 -2.50 -1.07 -0.65
CA CYS A 109 -3.87 -0.65 -0.88
C CYS A 109 -4.64 -0.46 0.44
N ALA A 110 -4.52 -1.41 1.37
CA ALA A 110 -5.10 -1.27 2.71
C ALA A 110 -4.51 -0.07 3.48
N ALA A 111 -3.19 0.16 3.41
CA ALA A 111 -2.56 1.29 4.07
C ALA A 111 -3.04 2.64 3.54
N PHE A 112 -3.27 2.79 2.24
CA PHE A 112 -3.85 4.02 1.67
C PHE A 112 -5.26 4.29 2.18
N LEU A 113 -6.08 3.24 2.34
CA LEU A 113 -7.42 3.37 2.94
C LEU A 113 -7.33 3.75 4.42
N ASP A 114 -6.45 3.11 5.18
CA ASP A 114 -6.23 3.41 6.60
C ASP A 114 -5.76 4.87 6.78
N LEU A 115 -4.93 5.38 5.85
CA LEU A 115 -4.43 6.78 5.82
C LEU A 115 -5.47 7.77 5.26
N GLN A 116 -6.66 7.34 4.88
CA GLN A 116 -7.69 8.17 4.23
C GLN A 116 -7.14 8.93 3.01
N PHE A 117 -6.19 8.33 2.31
CA PHE A 117 -5.59 8.92 1.13
C PHE A 117 -6.41 8.61 -0.12
N HIS A 118 -6.95 9.66 -0.72
CA HIS A 118 -7.75 9.58 -1.95
C HIS A 118 -6.94 10.10 -3.15
N ASP A 119 -6.85 9.26 -4.19
CA ASP A 119 -6.15 9.58 -5.44
C ASP A 119 -6.67 8.66 -6.56
N ASP A 120 -6.93 9.21 -7.74
CA ASP A 120 -7.50 8.47 -8.88
C ASP A 120 -6.61 7.29 -9.33
N ARG A 121 -5.31 7.36 -9.07
CA ARG A 121 -4.39 6.26 -9.35
C ARG A 121 -4.71 5.00 -8.57
N LEU A 122 -5.35 5.11 -7.40
CA LEU A 122 -5.71 3.97 -6.57
C LEU A 122 -6.76 3.08 -7.24
N GLU A 123 -7.65 3.64 -8.06
CA GLU A 123 -8.62 2.86 -8.83
C GLU A 123 -7.93 1.80 -9.69
N LYS A 124 -6.82 2.17 -10.35
CA LYS A 124 -6.01 1.22 -11.12
C LYS A 124 -5.36 0.14 -10.24
N CYS A 125 -4.92 0.52 -9.03
CA CYS A 125 -4.34 -0.44 -8.09
C CYS A 125 -5.38 -1.46 -7.62
N PHE A 126 -6.60 -1.02 -7.31
CA PHE A 126 -7.70 -1.89 -6.90
C PHE A 126 -8.23 -2.75 -8.07
N ASP A 127 -8.38 -2.19 -9.27
CA ASP A 127 -8.75 -2.96 -10.46
C ASP A 127 -7.72 -4.07 -10.74
N TRP A 128 -6.44 -3.73 -10.72
CA TRP A 128 -5.37 -4.72 -10.87
C TRP A 128 -5.50 -5.84 -9.82
N LEU A 129 -5.74 -5.46 -8.56
CA LEU A 129 -5.86 -6.41 -7.46
C LEU A 129 -7.07 -7.33 -7.63
N ALA A 130 -8.24 -6.78 -7.98
CA ALA A 130 -9.46 -7.53 -8.26
C ALA A 130 -9.28 -8.52 -9.41
N ARG A 131 -8.69 -8.08 -10.50
CA ARG A 131 -8.42 -8.93 -11.68
C ARG A 131 -7.36 -10.00 -11.40
N SER A 132 -6.42 -9.73 -10.51
CA SER A 132 -5.48 -10.74 -10.02
C SER A 132 -6.18 -11.82 -9.22
N VAL A 133 -7.12 -11.45 -8.36
CA VAL A 133 -7.91 -12.40 -7.54
C VAL A 133 -8.83 -13.26 -8.39
N THR A 134 -9.51 -12.66 -9.37
CA THR A 134 -10.47 -13.37 -10.24
C THR A 134 -9.79 -14.24 -11.31
N GLY A 135 -8.48 -14.05 -11.53
CA GLY A 135 -7.74 -14.76 -12.58
C GLY A 135 -7.94 -14.18 -13.98
N GLU A 136 -8.58 -13.01 -14.12
CA GLU A 136 -8.74 -12.35 -15.42
C GLU A 136 -7.42 -11.88 -16.00
N GLY A 137 -6.45 -11.59 -15.12
CA GLY A 137 -5.17 -11.03 -15.49
C GLY A 137 -5.26 -9.56 -15.89
N VAL A 138 -4.14 -8.87 -15.92
CA VAL A 138 -4.09 -7.41 -16.09
C VAL A 138 -3.45 -6.96 -17.39
N ALA A 139 -2.82 -7.87 -18.13
CA ALA A 139 -2.18 -7.55 -19.38
C ALA A 139 -2.55 -8.57 -20.46
N PRO A 140 -2.68 -8.15 -21.73
CA PRO A 140 -2.86 -9.07 -22.85
C PRO A 140 -1.66 -10.04 -22.98
N MET A 141 -1.94 -11.27 -23.40
CA MET A 141 -0.87 -12.21 -23.72
C MET A 141 0.08 -11.63 -24.77
N GLY A 142 1.38 -11.76 -24.53
CA GLY A 142 2.41 -11.31 -25.44
C GLY A 142 2.94 -9.89 -25.17
N THR A 143 2.35 -9.11 -24.29
CA THR A 143 2.97 -7.88 -23.80
C THR A 143 4.15 -8.20 -22.90
N LYS A 144 5.12 -7.29 -22.78
CA LYS A 144 6.32 -7.47 -21.94
C LYS A 144 6.36 -6.53 -20.75
N ASP A 145 5.26 -5.89 -20.47
CA ASP A 145 5.12 -4.79 -19.49
C ASP A 145 4.82 -5.31 -18.07
N THR A 146 4.58 -6.62 -17.93
CA THR A 146 4.38 -7.23 -16.61
C THR A 146 4.95 -8.64 -16.56
N SER A 147 5.03 -9.24 -15.37
CA SER A 147 5.40 -10.64 -15.21
C SER A 147 4.40 -11.54 -15.91
N MET A 148 4.87 -12.62 -16.55
CA MET A 148 4.05 -13.55 -17.32
C MET A 148 2.88 -14.12 -16.51
N ARG A 149 3.03 -14.30 -15.21
CA ARG A 149 1.99 -14.81 -14.33
C ARG A 149 0.76 -13.89 -14.23
N TYR A 150 0.89 -12.61 -14.58
CA TYR A 150 -0.19 -11.64 -14.56
C TYR A 150 -0.88 -11.43 -15.91
N TYR A 151 -0.46 -12.17 -16.94
CA TYR A 151 -1.15 -12.12 -18.23
C TYR A 151 -2.49 -12.85 -18.15
N SER A 152 -3.44 -12.35 -18.92
CA SER A 152 -4.76 -12.98 -19.06
C SER A 152 -4.63 -14.46 -19.38
N GLY A 153 -5.34 -15.30 -18.66
CA GLY A 153 -5.31 -16.77 -18.77
C GLY A 153 -4.05 -17.43 -18.21
N LYS A 154 -3.15 -16.69 -17.56
CA LYS A 154 -1.96 -17.22 -16.89
C LYS A 154 -1.96 -17.01 -15.39
N ILE A 155 -2.73 -16.05 -14.93
CA ILE A 155 -2.89 -15.80 -13.50
C ILE A 155 -3.94 -16.73 -12.92
N GLY A 156 -3.70 -17.19 -11.72
CA GLY A 156 -4.68 -17.91 -10.89
C GLY A 156 -4.97 -17.14 -9.61
N PRO A 157 -6.05 -17.48 -8.91
CA PRO A 157 -6.46 -16.81 -7.67
C PRO A 157 -5.62 -17.21 -6.45
N ASP A 158 -4.59 -17.98 -6.63
CA ASP A 158 -3.84 -18.65 -5.57
C ASP A 158 -2.64 -17.87 -5.03
N PHE A 159 -2.40 -16.64 -5.49
CA PHE A 159 -1.34 -15.76 -4.99
C PHE A 159 0.00 -16.47 -4.78
N GLN A 160 0.50 -17.16 -5.78
CA GLN A 160 1.76 -17.86 -5.68
C GLN A 160 2.93 -16.93 -5.33
N CYS A 161 3.77 -17.38 -4.42
CA CYS A 161 4.91 -16.61 -3.96
C CYS A 161 6.21 -17.41 -4.04
N GLY A 162 7.26 -16.80 -4.57
CA GLY A 162 8.59 -17.41 -4.65
C GLY A 162 9.14 -17.81 -3.28
N ALA A 163 8.88 -17.03 -2.24
CA ALA A 163 9.27 -17.34 -0.87
C ALA A 163 8.47 -18.51 -0.25
N ASN A 164 7.35 -18.89 -0.86
CA ASN A 164 6.52 -20.04 -0.47
C ASN A 164 6.63 -21.19 -1.48
N ASN A 165 7.78 -21.36 -2.11
CA ASN A 165 8.04 -22.43 -3.10
C ASN A 165 7.03 -22.43 -4.27
N LYS A 166 6.51 -21.28 -4.65
CA LYS A 166 5.46 -21.08 -5.66
C LYS A 166 4.13 -21.78 -5.31
N LEU A 167 3.92 -22.09 -4.04
CA LEU A 167 2.63 -22.57 -3.55
C LEU A 167 1.69 -21.39 -3.28
N ALA A 168 0.40 -21.70 -3.20
CA ALA A 168 -0.62 -20.72 -2.79
C ALA A 168 -0.26 -20.05 -1.46
N CYS A 169 -0.39 -18.74 -1.39
CA CYS A 169 0.06 -17.94 -0.26
C CYS A 169 -1.14 -17.36 0.50
N ALA A 170 -1.53 -18.00 1.60
CA ALA A 170 -2.57 -17.50 2.48
C ALA A 170 -2.25 -16.11 3.05
N TRP A 171 -0.98 -15.81 3.28
CA TRP A 171 -0.51 -14.49 3.70
C TRP A 171 -0.83 -13.40 2.66
N GLY A 172 -0.61 -13.70 1.38
CA GLY A 172 -0.97 -12.81 0.27
C GLY A 172 -2.48 -12.60 0.22
N ALA A 173 -3.26 -13.67 0.29
CA ALA A 173 -4.72 -13.62 0.26
C ALA A 173 -5.29 -12.74 1.37
N VAL A 174 -4.84 -12.90 2.63
CA VAL A 174 -5.27 -12.07 3.76
C VAL A 174 -4.95 -10.59 3.53
N LYS A 175 -3.77 -10.27 2.99
CA LYS A 175 -3.39 -8.88 2.72
C LYS A 175 -4.26 -8.23 1.63
N VAL A 176 -4.64 -9.00 0.63
CA VAL A 176 -5.57 -8.56 -0.40
C VAL A 176 -6.98 -8.35 0.15
N MET A 177 -7.48 -9.28 0.96
CA MET A 177 -8.79 -9.14 1.62
C MET A 177 -8.90 -7.93 2.55
N LEU A 178 -7.78 -7.46 3.11
CA LEU A 178 -7.76 -6.23 3.92
C LEU A 178 -7.94 -4.95 3.10
N ALA A 179 -7.75 -5.03 1.78
CA ALA A 179 -7.89 -3.90 0.87
C ALA A 179 -9.33 -3.76 0.31
N PHE A 180 -10.18 -4.77 0.49
CA PHE A 180 -11.60 -4.77 0.10
C PHE A 180 -12.51 -4.84 1.33
#